data_e2bb9ea9f3075d42367e616ca4f84389
#
_entry.id   e2bb9ea9f3075d42367e616ca4f84389
#
_cell.length_a   1.000
_cell.length_b   1.000
_cell.length_c   1.000
_cell.angle_alpha   90.00
_cell.angle_beta   90.00
_cell.angle_gamma   90.00
#
_symmetry.space_group_name_H-M   'P 1'
#
loop_
_entity.id
_entity.type
_entity.pdbx_description
1 polymer ?
#
loop_
_entity_poly.entity_id
_entity_poly.type
_entity_poly.pdbx_seq_one_letter_code
_entity_poly.pdbx_strand_id
1 'polypeptide(L)'
;MKMPVHLNALRAFEASARHQSFSAAAAELNVTPAAVGQLVRSLEDWLGTPLFHRASSGRVRLVATEAAEHALPDIRAGFDRLSLGLERLKEESNGGVLTVTVSPAFAAKWLLPRIESFHAAWPDMDVRLDTNLRTVDFLAQRIDIGVRYGPGSWPGLVAEKLMDEEVYPVCSPKLLMDTARLQTPDDLARETLIHDLSMDSHMDFPTWAAWVGKLGLAGVATSRGMKINNSAAVLQAAIDGQGVALARSVMARDDLAAGRLVRLFPQIRFESPLAYYVVYRPGCSSLPRLMAFRDWLFETAAK
;
A
#
# COMPACT_ATOMS: atom_id res chain seq x y z
N MET A 1 9.99 13.39 -35.46
CA MET A 1 9.75 12.08 -34.84
C MET A 1 8.41 11.56 -35.34
N LYS A 2 8.33 10.44 -36.07
CA LYS A 2 7.05 9.84 -36.46
C LYS A 2 6.42 9.20 -35.23
N MET A 3 5.27 9.71 -34.78
CA MET A 3 4.48 9.06 -33.73
C MET A 3 4.04 7.68 -34.18
N PRO A 4 4.04 6.66 -33.31
CA PRO A 4 3.48 5.37 -33.65
C PRO A 4 1.97 5.53 -33.97
N VAL A 5 1.59 5.09 -35.15
CA VAL A 5 0.21 5.23 -35.71
C VAL A 5 -0.84 4.44 -34.89
N HIS A 6 -0.41 3.62 -33.93
CA HIS A 6 -1.27 2.62 -33.25
C HIS A 6 -1.37 2.81 -31.73
N LEU A 7 -1.55 4.05 -31.24
CA LEU A 7 -1.61 4.31 -29.79
C LEU A 7 -2.67 3.48 -29.07
N ASN A 8 -3.86 3.31 -29.66
CA ASN A 8 -4.91 2.46 -29.10
C ASN A 8 -4.56 0.97 -29.11
N ALA A 9 -3.79 0.52 -30.11
CA ALA A 9 -3.33 -0.86 -30.17
C ALA A 9 -2.23 -1.13 -29.12
N LEU A 10 -1.31 -0.18 -28.90
CA LEU A 10 -0.35 -0.26 -27.79
C LEU A 10 -1.03 -0.27 -26.44
N ARG A 11 -2.08 0.53 -26.24
CA ARG A 11 -2.87 0.54 -25.02
C ARG A 11 -3.60 -0.80 -24.81
N ALA A 12 -4.18 -1.36 -25.86
CA ALA A 12 -4.83 -2.68 -25.81
C ALA A 12 -3.81 -3.79 -25.51
N PHE A 13 -2.61 -3.73 -26.08
CA PHE A 13 -1.53 -4.66 -25.80
C PHE A 13 -1.05 -4.57 -24.34
N GLU A 14 -0.77 -3.37 -23.82
CA GLU A 14 -0.33 -3.16 -22.44
C GLU A 14 -1.36 -3.71 -21.45
N ALA A 15 -2.65 -3.32 -21.59
CA ALA A 15 -3.71 -3.77 -20.71
C ALA A 15 -3.86 -5.31 -20.76
N SER A 16 -3.77 -5.91 -21.98
CA SER A 16 -3.86 -7.35 -22.16
C SER A 16 -2.70 -8.10 -21.48
N ALA A 17 -1.49 -7.56 -21.56
CA ALA A 17 -0.31 -8.14 -20.91
C ALA A 17 -0.40 -8.04 -19.38
N ARG A 18 -0.83 -6.91 -18.86
CA ARG A 18 -0.99 -6.66 -17.43
C ARG A 18 -2.07 -7.54 -16.79
N HIS A 19 -3.23 -7.66 -17.44
CA HIS A 19 -4.33 -8.51 -16.99
C HIS A 19 -4.15 -9.99 -17.35
N GLN A 20 -3.22 -10.33 -18.24
CA GLN A 20 -3.08 -11.66 -18.82
C GLN A 20 -4.40 -12.20 -19.42
N SER A 21 -5.25 -11.29 -19.94
CA SER A 21 -6.61 -11.58 -20.38
C SER A 21 -7.16 -10.48 -21.29
N PHE A 22 -7.62 -10.84 -22.49
CA PHE A 22 -8.32 -9.90 -23.37
C PHE A 22 -9.67 -9.45 -22.81
N SER A 23 -10.36 -10.31 -22.08
CA SER A 23 -11.65 -9.95 -21.48
C SER A 23 -11.50 -8.93 -20.34
N ALA A 24 -10.48 -9.09 -19.49
CA ALA A 24 -10.23 -8.15 -18.41
C ALA A 24 -9.71 -6.81 -18.96
N ALA A 25 -8.82 -6.83 -19.96
CA ALA A 25 -8.37 -5.62 -20.66
C ALA A 25 -9.55 -4.88 -21.33
N ALA A 26 -10.47 -5.61 -21.95
CA ALA A 26 -11.66 -5.05 -22.58
C ALA A 26 -12.59 -4.34 -21.57
N ALA A 27 -12.78 -4.94 -20.40
CA ALA A 27 -13.53 -4.31 -19.31
C ALA A 27 -12.90 -3.00 -18.84
N GLU A 28 -11.58 -2.96 -18.68
CA GLU A 28 -10.85 -1.73 -18.31
C GLU A 28 -10.96 -0.65 -19.40
N LEU A 29 -10.81 -1.06 -20.68
CA LEU A 29 -10.79 -0.12 -21.80
C LEU A 29 -12.20 0.29 -22.28
N ASN A 30 -13.25 -0.26 -21.67
CA ASN A 30 -14.67 -0.05 -22.05
C ASN A 30 -14.94 -0.38 -23.53
N VAL A 31 -14.39 -1.52 -24.00
CA VAL A 31 -14.58 -2.05 -25.34
C VAL A 31 -14.94 -3.55 -25.29
N THR A 32 -15.18 -4.17 -26.44
CA THR A 32 -15.41 -5.62 -26.49
C THR A 32 -14.10 -6.41 -26.52
N PRO A 33 -14.05 -7.65 -26.00
CA PRO A 33 -12.86 -8.52 -26.10
C PRO A 33 -12.41 -8.76 -27.54
N ALA A 34 -13.34 -8.81 -28.48
CA ALA A 34 -13.06 -8.94 -29.91
C ALA A 34 -12.30 -7.71 -30.46
N ALA A 35 -12.69 -6.49 -30.03
CA ALA A 35 -12.02 -5.26 -30.40
C ALA A 35 -10.58 -5.20 -29.86
N VAL A 36 -10.36 -5.60 -28.60
CA VAL A 36 -9.02 -5.71 -28.02
C VAL A 36 -8.16 -6.69 -28.82
N GLY A 37 -8.69 -7.90 -29.10
CA GLY A 37 -7.96 -8.89 -29.89
C GLY A 37 -7.64 -8.41 -31.32
N GLN A 38 -8.52 -7.60 -31.93
CA GLN A 38 -8.27 -7.02 -33.26
C GLN A 38 -7.18 -5.94 -33.20
N LEU A 39 -7.20 -5.06 -32.18
CA LEU A 39 -6.17 -4.04 -31.99
C LEU A 39 -4.79 -4.68 -31.78
N VAL A 40 -4.73 -5.71 -30.94
CA VAL A 40 -3.46 -6.43 -30.71
C VAL A 40 -2.96 -7.11 -31.99
N ARG A 41 -3.83 -7.81 -32.74
CA ARG A 41 -3.44 -8.42 -34.03
C ARG A 41 -2.96 -7.39 -35.03
N SER A 42 -3.62 -6.24 -35.14
CA SER A 42 -3.17 -5.15 -36.02
C SER A 42 -1.78 -4.63 -35.64
N LEU A 43 -1.45 -4.63 -34.36
CA LEU A 43 -0.11 -4.25 -33.87
C LEU A 43 0.91 -5.33 -34.20
N GLU A 44 0.59 -6.61 -34.02
CA GLU A 44 1.41 -7.75 -34.40
C GLU A 44 1.72 -7.77 -35.91
N ASP A 45 0.70 -7.55 -36.72
CA ASP A 45 0.82 -7.47 -38.19
C ASP A 45 1.75 -6.32 -38.60
N TRP A 46 1.63 -5.16 -37.95
CA TRP A 46 2.49 -4.00 -38.21
C TRP A 46 3.94 -4.23 -37.77
N LEU A 47 4.15 -4.90 -36.61
CA LEU A 47 5.49 -5.25 -36.13
C LEU A 47 6.11 -6.43 -36.84
N GLY A 48 5.31 -7.27 -37.52
CA GLY A 48 5.75 -8.53 -38.14
C GLY A 48 6.14 -9.60 -37.09
N THR A 49 5.70 -9.44 -35.82
CA THR A 49 6.11 -10.31 -34.73
C THR A 49 4.94 -10.51 -33.76
N PRO A 50 4.71 -11.73 -33.25
CA PRO A 50 3.66 -11.98 -32.24
C PRO A 50 4.06 -11.37 -30.90
N LEU A 51 3.09 -10.78 -30.20
CA LEU A 51 3.24 -10.20 -28.89
C LEU A 51 2.82 -11.18 -27.76
N PHE A 52 1.98 -12.16 -28.12
CA PHE A 52 1.54 -13.20 -27.18
C PHE A 52 1.78 -14.60 -27.75
N HIS A 53 2.08 -15.55 -26.88
CA HIS A 53 2.15 -16.96 -27.26
C HIS A 53 0.75 -17.49 -27.61
N ARG A 54 0.66 -18.28 -28.67
CA ARG A 54 -0.59 -18.98 -29.01
C ARG A 54 -0.79 -20.13 -28.02
N ALA A 55 -1.90 -20.09 -27.28
CA ALA A 55 -2.24 -21.19 -26.38
C ALA A 55 -2.55 -22.47 -27.16
N SER A 56 -1.91 -23.58 -26.83
CA SER A 56 -2.09 -24.86 -27.50
C SER A 56 -3.26 -25.69 -26.98
N SER A 57 -3.90 -25.39 -25.87
CA SER A 57 -5.21 -25.93 -25.38
C SER A 57 -5.53 -25.49 -23.95
N GLY A 58 -6.81 -25.33 -23.61
CA GLY A 58 -7.33 -25.17 -22.24
C GLY A 58 -7.27 -23.74 -21.68
N ARG A 59 -7.75 -23.53 -20.47
CA ARG A 59 -7.77 -22.26 -19.72
C ARG A 59 -6.33 -21.68 -19.53
N VAL A 60 -5.76 -21.11 -20.59
CA VAL A 60 -4.40 -20.58 -20.56
C VAL A 60 -4.46 -19.08 -20.35
N ARG A 61 -3.74 -18.57 -19.35
CA ARG A 61 -3.43 -17.15 -19.21
C ARG A 61 -2.74 -16.67 -20.47
N LEU A 62 -3.06 -15.46 -20.89
CA LEU A 62 -2.39 -14.80 -22.00
C LEU A 62 -0.95 -14.52 -21.57
N VAL A 63 0.03 -15.12 -22.25
CA VAL A 63 1.45 -15.00 -21.91
C VAL A 63 2.14 -14.16 -22.97
N ALA A 64 2.78 -13.06 -22.57
CA ALA A 64 3.58 -12.23 -23.46
C ALA A 64 4.82 -12.98 -23.97
N THR A 65 5.27 -12.67 -25.18
CA THR A 65 6.54 -13.16 -25.72
C THR A 65 7.71 -12.42 -25.06
N GLU A 66 8.91 -12.99 -25.11
CA GLU A 66 10.12 -12.36 -24.54
C GLU A 66 10.36 -10.95 -25.10
N ALA A 67 10.19 -10.76 -26.40
CA ALA A 67 10.28 -9.45 -27.03
C ALA A 67 9.25 -8.46 -26.50
N ALA A 68 8.02 -8.94 -26.26
CA ALA A 68 6.96 -8.15 -25.68
C ALA A 68 7.25 -7.79 -24.20
N GLU A 69 7.76 -8.72 -23.40
CA GLU A 69 8.15 -8.47 -22.01
C GLU A 69 9.25 -7.42 -21.89
N HIS A 70 10.24 -7.46 -22.77
CA HIS A 70 11.31 -6.44 -22.81
C HIS A 70 10.79 -5.05 -23.20
N ALA A 71 9.79 -4.95 -24.08
CA ALA A 71 9.24 -3.68 -24.54
C ALA A 71 8.21 -3.06 -23.57
N LEU A 72 7.54 -3.88 -22.77
CA LEU A 72 6.46 -3.42 -21.87
C LEU A 72 6.85 -2.31 -20.89
N PRO A 73 8.05 -2.33 -20.25
CA PRO A 73 8.46 -1.25 -19.35
C PRO A 73 8.52 0.12 -20.05
N ASP A 74 9.07 0.18 -21.25
CA ASP A 74 9.20 1.43 -22.03
C ASP A 74 7.85 1.92 -22.53
N ILE A 75 6.97 1.00 -22.94
CA ILE A 75 5.60 1.33 -23.36
C ILE A 75 4.81 1.92 -22.19
N ARG A 76 4.92 1.33 -21.01
CA ARG A 76 4.29 1.83 -19.76
C ARG A 76 4.81 3.21 -19.40
N ALA A 77 6.13 3.39 -19.39
CA ALA A 77 6.76 4.69 -19.16
C ALA A 77 6.29 5.76 -20.16
N GLY A 78 6.09 5.37 -21.42
CA GLY A 78 5.52 6.23 -22.48
C GLY A 78 4.08 6.67 -22.14
N PHE A 79 3.21 5.75 -21.75
CA PHE A 79 1.84 6.08 -21.32
C PHE A 79 1.81 6.93 -20.06
N ASP A 80 2.69 6.71 -19.10
CA ASP A 80 2.81 7.54 -17.91
C ASP A 80 3.18 8.98 -18.28
N ARG A 81 4.11 9.18 -19.24
CA ARG A 81 4.47 10.51 -19.73
C ARG A 81 3.35 11.22 -20.49
N LEU A 82 2.57 10.47 -21.29
CA LEU A 82 1.38 11.03 -21.95
C LEU A 82 0.32 11.44 -20.94
N SER A 83 0.05 10.60 -19.96
CA SER A 83 -0.89 10.90 -18.87
C SER A 83 -0.46 12.15 -18.10
N LEU A 84 0.83 12.27 -17.76
CA LEU A 84 1.40 13.43 -17.11
C LEU A 84 1.21 14.71 -17.95
N GLY A 85 1.43 14.62 -19.28
CA GLY A 85 1.19 15.76 -20.18
C GLY A 85 -0.28 16.23 -20.18
N LEU A 86 -1.21 15.27 -20.19
CA LEU A 86 -2.64 15.55 -20.09
C LEU A 86 -3.04 16.11 -18.73
N GLU A 87 -2.43 15.64 -17.65
CA GLU A 87 -2.65 16.19 -16.31
C GLU A 87 -2.19 17.64 -16.23
N ARG A 88 -1.01 17.98 -16.73
CA ARG A 88 -0.51 19.36 -16.80
C ARG A 88 -1.43 20.29 -17.58
N LEU A 89 -1.99 19.83 -18.70
CA LEU A 89 -2.99 20.60 -19.45
C LEU A 89 -4.29 20.85 -18.66
N LYS A 90 -4.64 19.97 -17.74
CA LYS A 90 -5.81 20.11 -16.87
C LYS A 90 -5.52 20.96 -15.63
N GLU A 91 -4.29 20.96 -15.12
CA GLU A 91 -3.87 21.77 -13.96
C GLU A 91 -4.02 23.27 -14.24
N GLU A 92 -3.82 23.72 -15.47
CA GLU A 92 -4.12 25.10 -15.87
C GLU A 92 -5.62 25.45 -15.81
N SER A 93 -6.49 24.43 -15.70
CA SER A 93 -7.96 24.61 -15.79
C SER A 93 -8.71 24.40 -14.47
N ASN A 94 -8.15 23.67 -13.50
CA ASN A 94 -8.82 23.35 -12.23
C ASN A 94 -7.80 23.18 -11.12
N GLY A 95 -7.94 23.89 -10.00
CA GLY A 95 -7.22 23.61 -8.76
C GLY A 95 -7.29 22.10 -8.47
N GLY A 96 -6.15 21.40 -8.64
CA GLY A 96 -6.18 19.94 -8.79
C GLY A 96 -6.33 19.20 -7.47
N VAL A 97 -7.27 18.26 -7.41
CA VAL A 97 -7.40 17.30 -6.31
C VAL A 97 -6.22 16.34 -6.32
N LEU A 98 -5.47 16.28 -5.23
CA LEU A 98 -4.41 15.27 -5.02
C LEU A 98 -5.04 13.98 -4.50
N THR A 99 -4.95 12.89 -5.25
CA THR A 99 -5.47 11.59 -4.82
C THR A 99 -4.37 10.78 -4.13
N VAL A 100 -4.55 10.53 -2.84
CA VAL A 100 -3.60 9.86 -1.96
C VAL A 100 -4.15 8.50 -1.54
N THR A 101 -3.41 7.40 -1.77
CA THR A 101 -3.80 6.08 -1.30
C THR A 101 -2.99 5.64 -0.08
N VAL A 102 -3.69 5.20 0.97
CA VAL A 102 -3.08 4.75 2.22
C VAL A 102 -3.88 3.59 2.83
N SER A 103 -3.30 2.85 3.78
CA SER A 103 -4.09 1.90 4.56
C SER A 103 -5.09 2.63 5.47
N PRO A 104 -6.27 2.05 5.76
CA PRO A 104 -7.26 2.67 6.67
C PRO A 104 -6.67 3.01 8.03
N ALA A 105 -5.82 2.13 8.56
CA ALA A 105 -5.20 2.34 9.87
C ALA A 105 -4.17 3.47 9.85
N PHE A 106 -3.35 3.58 8.79
CA PHE A 106 -2.41 4.69 8.63
C PHE A 106 -3.15 6.02 8.47
N ALA A 107 -4.23 6.03 7.69
CA ALA A 107 -5.08 7.22 7.59
C ALA A 107 -5.57 7.68 8.97
N ALA A 108 -6.20 6.77 9.74
CA ALA A 108 -6.83 7.11 11.00
C ALA A 108 -5.84 7.49 12.12
N LYS A 109 -4.70 6.77 12.21
CA LYS A 109 -3.80 6.88 13.35
C LYS A 109 -2.60 7.81 13.12
N TRP A 110 -2.22 8.06 11.87
CA TRP A 110 -1.05 8.90 11.59
C TRP A 110 -1.36 10.10 10.70
N LEU A 111 -2.06 9.88 9.56
CA LEU A 111 -2.22 10.93 8.54
C LEU A 111 -3.25 11.99 8.97
N LEU A 112 -4.48 11.57 9.29
CA LEU A 112 -5.58 12.51 9.63
C LEU A 112 -5.28 13.38 10.85
N PRO A 113 -4.65 12.91 11.93
CA PRO A 113 -4.26 13.79 13.04
C PRO A 113 -3.27 14.90 12.65
N ARG A 114 -2.62 14.80 11.49
CA ARG A 114 -1.56 15.71 11.01
C ARG A 114 -1.94 16.52 9.77
N ILE A 115 -2.99 16.12 9.04
CA ILE A 115 -3.36 16.66 7.73
C ILE A 115 -3.71 18.16 7.77
N GLU A 116 -4.17 18.66 8.90
CA GLU A 116 -4.48 20.08 9.08
C GLU A 116 -3.27 20.98 8.79
N SER A 117 -2.07 20.55 9.20
CA SER A 117 -0.83 21.30 8.91
C SER A 117 -0.50 21.36 7.42
N PHE A 118 -0.90 20.34 6.65
CA PHE A 118 -0.78 20.37 5.20
C PHE A 118 -1.77 21.37 4.59
N HIS A 119 -3.04 21.32 4.98
CA HIS A 119 -4.06 22.26 4.48
C HIS A 119 -3.74 23.73 4.84
N ALA A 120 -3.14 23.95 6.02
CA ALA A 120 -2.70 25.29 6.39
C ALA A 120 -1.57 25.84 5.51
N ALA A 121 -0.65 24.96 5.07
CA ALA A 121 0.46 25.33 4.19
C ALA A 121 0.04 25.42 2.70
N TRP A 122 -0.98 24.65 2.30
CA TRP A 122 -1.46 24.53 0.91
C TRP A 122 -3.00 24.64 0.85
N PRO A 123 -3.58 25.82 1.13
CA PRO A 123 -5.03 26.01 1.28
C PRO A 123 -5.81 25.76 -0.02
N ASP A 124 -5.18 25.92 -1.18
CA ASP A 124 -5.80 25.73 -2.50
C ASP A 124 -5.68 24.30 -3.03
N MET A 125 -5.14 23.38 -2.22
CA MET A 125 -4.93 21.99 -2.61
C MET A 125 -5.93 21.06 -1.92
N ASP A 126 -6.87 20.52 -2.69
CA ASP A 126 -7.79 19.51 -2.22
C ASP A 126 -7.10 18.14 -2.16
N VAL A 127 -7.32 17.39 -1.07
CA VAL A 127 -6.80 16.02 -0.89
C VAL A 127 -7.96 15.04 -0.86
N ARG A 128 -7.91 14.06 -1.78
CA ARG A 128 -8.79 12.90 -1.79
C ARG A 128 -8.06 11.68 -1.24
N LEU A 129 -8.56 11.12 -0.14
CA LEU A 129 -7.99 9.89 0.44
C LEU A 129 -8.73 8.66 -0.11
N ASP A 130 -7.97 7.75 -0.70
CA ASP A 130 -8.39 6.39 -1.01
C ASP A 130 -7.81 5.43 0.04
N THR A 131 -8.67 4.95 0.95
CA THR A 131 -8.25 4.14 2.09
C THR A 131 -8.54 2.67 1.86
N ASN A 132 -7.54 1.91 1.40
CA ASN A 132 -7.67 0.46 1.23
C ASN A 132 -6.33 -0.27 1.45
N LEU A 133 -6.41 -1.60 1.65
CA LEU A 133 -5.23 -2.48 1.82
C LEU A 133 -4.83 -3.18 0.52
N ARG A 134 -5.64 -3.10 -0.53
CA ARG A 134 -5.40 -3.80 -1.77
C ARG A 134 -4.27 -3.14 -2.56
N THR A 135 -3.58 -3.94 -3.35
CA THR A 135 -2.72 -3.42 -4.40
C THR A 135 -3.57 -2.64 -5.39
N VAL A 136 -3.22 -1.38 -5.62
CA VAL A 136 -3.95 -0.48 -6.51
C VAL A 136 -3.13 -0.20 -7.76
N ASP A 137 -3.80 -0.09 -8.89
CA ASP A 137 -3.21 0.40 -10.12
C ASP A 137 -3.27 1.93 -10.11
N PHE A 138 -2.11 2.56 -9.95
CA PHE A 138 -1.98 4.02 -9.83
C PHE A 138 -2.47 4.75 -11.09
N LEU A 139 -2.27 4.16 -12.27
CA LEU A 139 -2.70 4.75 -13.53
C LEU A 139 -4.21 4.61 -13.74
N ALA A 140 -4.73 3.39 -13.62
CA ALA A 140 -6.15 3.11 -13.87
C ALA A 140 -7.06 3.80 -12.86
N GLN A 141 -6.63 3.95 -11.60
CA GLN A 141 -7.40 4.56 -10.52
C GLN A 141 -7.06 6.05 -10.30
N ARG A 142 -6.19 6.62 -11.13
CA ARG A 142 -5.75 8.03 -11.06
C ARG A 142 -5.25 8.42 -9.68
N ILE A 143 -4.37 7.60 -9.12
CA ILE A 143 -3.72 7.85 -7.84
C ILE A 143 -2.41 8.59 -8.10
N ASP A 144 -2.19 9.68 -7.39
CA ASP A 144 -0.98 10.50 -7.52
C ASP A 144 0.15 9.94 -6.65
N ILE A 145 -0.14 9.69 -5.38
CA ILE A 145 0.84 9.29 -4.36
C ILE A 145 0.19 8.34 -3.35
N GLY A 146 0.99 7.53 -2.69
CA GLY A 146 0.51 6.68 -1.61
C GLY A 146 1.53 6.48 -0.50
N VAL A 147 1.06 6.03 0.68
CA VAL A 147 1.92 5.49 1.72
C VAL A 147 1.61 4.02 1.90
N ARG A 148 2.66 3.20 1.78
CA ARG A 148 2.56 1.74 1.89
C ARG A 148 3.49 1.21 2.97
N TYR A 149 3.00 0.22 3.70
CA TYR A 149 3.78 -0.56 4.63
C TYR A 149 4.21 -1.85 3.94
N GLY A 150 5.51 -2.13 3.88
CA GLY A 150 6.01 -3.29 3.15
C GLY A 150 7.53 -3.32 3.01
N PRO A 151 8.06 -4.20 2.14
CA PRO A 151 9.50 -4.48 2.02
C PRO A 151 10.30 -3.41 1.25
N GLY A 152 9.65 -2.37 0.71
CA GLY A 152 10.33 -1.27 0.02
C GLY A 152 10.38 -1.39 -1.50
N SER A 153 9.72 -2.36 -2.09
CA SER A 153 9.69 -2.54 -3.54
C SER A 153 8.27 -2.78 -4.04
N TRP A 154 7.84 -1.98 -5.00
CA TRP A 154 6.56 -2.11 -5.71
C TRP A 154 6.82 -1.99 -7.20
N PRO A 155 6.48 -3.00 -8.01
CA PRO A 155 6.72 -2.98 -9.45
C PRO A 155 6.11 -1.74 -10.12
N GLY A 156 6.93 -1.01 -10.88
CA GLY A 156 6.49 0.17 -11.63
C GLY A 156 6.32 1.46 -10.81
N LEU A 157 6.65 1.44 -9.51
CA LEU A 157 6.59 2.63 -8.65
C LEU A 157 7.98 3.00 -8.13
N VAL A 158 8.18 4.29 -7.88
CA VAL A 158 9.24 4.80 -7.01
C VAL A 158 8.79 4.53 -5.58
N ALA A 159 9.71 4.09 -4.73
CA ALA A 159 9.47 3.88 -3.31
C ALA A 159 10.57 4.58 -2.51
N GLU A 160 10.19 5.54 -1.69
CA GLU A 160 11.09 6.28 -0.81
C GLU A 160 10.72 5.96 0.65
N LYS A 161 11.70 5.51 1.43
CA LYS A 161 11.47 5.09 2.82
C LYS A 161 11.09 6.30 3.67
N LEU A 162 9.91 6.25 4.27
CA LEU A 162 9.36 7.32 5.10
C LEU A 162 9.67 7.12 6.59
N MET A 163 9.41 5.93 7.14
CA MET A 163 9.62 5.62 8.55
C MET A 163 9.95 4.14 8.73
N ASP A 164 10.83 3.85 9.67
CA ASP A 164 11.04 2.50 10.19
C ASP A 164 9.90 2.08 11.11
N GLU A 165 9.82 0.78 11.41
CA GLU A 165 8.78 0.25 12.26
C GLU A 165 9.35 -0.68 13.33
N GLU A 166 8.87 -0.51 14.55
CA GLU A 166 9.07 -1.42 15.68
C GLU A 166 7.72 -2.00 16.11
N VAL A 167 7.70 -3.24 16.55
CA VAL A 167 6.49 -3.89 17.03
C VAL A 167 6.67 -4.33 18.47
N TYR A 168 5.71 -3.99 19.30
CA TYR A 168 5.72 -4.31 20.74
C TYR A 168 4.31 -4.51 21.29
N PRO A 169 4.17 -5.27 22.38
CA PRO A 169 2.91 -5.42 23.08
C PRO A 169 2.45 -4.11 23.73
N VAL A 170 1.15 -3.83 23.59
CA VAL A 170 0.50 -2.69 24.25
C VAL A 170 -0.81 -3.13 24.89
N CYS A 171 -1.21 -2.43 25.93
CA CYS A 171 -2.53 -2.59 26.55
C CYS A 171 -3.05 -1.26 27.10
N SER A 172 -4.32 -1.24 27.50
CA SER A 172 -4.88 -0.13 28.29
C SER A 172 -4.21 -0.06 29.67
N PRO A 173 -3.95 1.15 30.22
CA PRO A 173 -3.55 1.32 31.60
C PRO A 173 -4.49 0.62 32.60
N LYS A 174 -5.78 0.44 32.25
CA LYS A 174 -6.76 -0.26 33.09
C LYS A 174 -6.36 -1.70 33.40
N LEU A 175 -5.67 -2.39 32.49
CA LEU A 175 -5.19 -3.75 32.71
C LEU A 175 -4.03 -3.83 33.70
N LEU A 176 -3.36 -2.71 33.96
CA LEU A 176 -2.21 -2.60 34.85
C LEU A 176 -2.58 -2.08 36.23
N MET A 177 -3.89 -1.84 36.53
CA MET A 177 -4.35 -1.41 37.87
C MET A 177 -4.07 -2.48 38.91
N ASP A 178 -4.10 -3.75 38.55
CA ASP A 178 -3.51 -4.84 39.33
C ASP A 178 -2.00 -4.89 39.04
N THR A 179 -1.21 -4.41 39.99
CA THR A 179 0.24 -4.30 39.86
C THR A 179 0.97 -5.63 39.72
N ALA A 180 0.35 -6.75 40.03
CA ALA A 180 0.87 -8.11 39.87
C ALA A 180 0.67 -8.65 38.42
N ARG A 181 -0.13 -7.95 37.61
CA ARG A 181 -0.50 -8.36 36.25
C ARG A 181 0.50 -7.82 35.23
N LEU A 182 0.89 -8.65 34.27
CA LEU A 182 1.76 -8.26 33.13
C LEU A 182 3.15 -7.72 33.52
N GLN A 183 3.80 -8.33 34.51
CA GLN A 183 5.15 -7.98 34.94
C GLN A 183 6.21 -8.58 34.00
N THR A 184 5.96 -9.77 33.49
CA THR A 184 6.84 -10.52 32.62
C THR A 184 6.12 -10.97 31.33
N PRO A 185 6.85 -11.30 30.25
CA PRO A 185 6.22 -11.80 29.03
C PRO A 185 5.43 -13.11 29.22
N ASP A 186 5.78 -13.93 30.22
CA ASP A 186 5.05 -15.17 30.54
C ASP A 186 3.62 -14.89 31.04
N ASP A 187 3.37 -13.72 31.63
CA ASP A 187 2.06 -13.31 32.10
C ASP A 187 1.04 -13.15 30.97
N LEU A 188 1.50 -12.99 29.71
CA LEU A 188 0.65 -12.99 28.51
C LEU A 188 -0.17 -14.27 28.37
N ALA A 189 0.25 -15.38 29.00
CA ALA A 189 -0.50 -16.64 29.01
C ALA A 189 -1.89 -16.51 29.66
N ARG A 190 -2.09 -15.50 30.51
CA ARG A 190 -3.34 -15.23 31.24
C ARG A 190 -4.20 -14.17 30.58
N GLU A 191 -3.69 -13.54 29.49
CA GLU A 191 -4.33 -12.42 28.84
C GLU A 191 -5.05 -12.81 27.54
N THR A 192 -6.04 -12.00 27.18
CA THR A 192 -6.61 -12.08 25.83
C THR A 192 -5.66 -11.43 24.85
N LEU A 193 -5.10 -12.21 23.92
CA LEU A 193 -4.30 -11.68 22.84
C LEU A 193 -5.20 -11.17 21.70
N ILE A 194 -4.93 -9.94 21.25
CA ILE A 194 -5.63 -9.34 20.11
C ILE A 194 -4.73 -9.49 18.88
N HIS A 195 -5.25 -10.16 17.84
CA HIS A 195 -4.53 -10.48 16.62
C HIS A 195 -4.91 -9.51 15.51
N ASP A 196 -3.92 -8.96 14.85
CA ASP A 196 -4.09 -8.17 13.62
C ASP A 196 -4.02 -9.09 12.39
N LEU A 197 -5.16 -9.28 11.72
CA LEU A 197 -5.25 -10.06 10.48
C LEU A 197 -5.24 -9.17 9.23
N SER A 198 -5.02 -7.87 9.35
CA SER A 198 -5.02 -6.95 8.20
C SER A 198 -3.89 -7.22 7.21
N MET A 199 -2.82 -7.88 7.64
CA MET A 199 -1.62 -8.20 6.88
C MET A 199 -1.31 -9.71 6.84
N ASP A 200 -2.32 -10.55 7.08
CA ASP A 200 -2.18 -12.02 7.22
C ASP A 200 -1.55 -12.70 5.98
N SER A 201 -1.58 -12.04 4.84
CA SER A 201 -0.95 -12.49 3.59
C SER A 201 0.55 -12.16 3.46
N HIS A 202 1.11 -11.35 4.36
CA HIS A 202 2.53 -10.98 4.34
C HIS A 202 3.34 -11.85 5.29
N MET A 203 4.24 -12.67 4.73
CA MET A 203 5.06 -13.63 5.49
C MET A 203 5.94 -12.97 6.58
N ASP A 204 6.32 -11.70 6.39
CA ASP A 204 7.18 -10.97 7.32
C ASP A 204 6.41 -10.08 8.31
N PHE A 205 5.07 -10.18 8.35
CA PHE A 205 4.28 -9.41 9.30
C PHE A 205 4.43 -9.98 10.72
N PRO A 206 4.80 -9.17 11.72
CA PRO A 206 5.02 -9.64 13.08
C PRO A 206 3.71 -10.13 13.72
N THR A 207 3.59 -11.43 13.89
CA THR A 207 2.47 -12.07 14.58
C THR A 207 2.82 -12.38 16.03
N TRP A 208 1.79 -12.68 16.86
CA TRP A 208 2.01 -13.19 18.20
C TRP A 208 2.87 -14.45 18.22
N ALA A 209 2.68 -15.35 17.25
CA ALA A 209 3.51 -16.56 17.14
C ALA A 209 4.99 -16.23 16.89
N ALA A 210 5.28 -15.26 16.02
CA ALA A 210 6.65 -14.81 15.76
C ALA A 210 7.27 -14.13 16.99
N TRP A 211 6.51 -13.26 17.67
CA TRP A 211 6.99 -12.52 18.84
C TRP A 211 7.28 -13.45 20.03
N VAL A 212 6.34 -14.34 20.36
CA VAL A 212 6.47 -15.34 21.42
C VAL A 212 7.58 -16.32 21.12
N GLY A 213 7.67 -16.80 19.86
CA GLY A 213 8.72 -17.71 19.41
C GLY A 213 10.11 -17.12 19.52
N LYS A 214 10.30 -15.82 19.20
CA LYS A 214 11.59 -15.13 19.37
C LYS A 214 12.05 -15.11 20.84
N LEU A 215 11.11 -15.08 21.79
CA LEU A 215 11.40 -15.07 23.23
C LEU A 215 11.45 -16.45 23.85
N GLY A 216 11.12 -17.52 23.12
CA GLY A 216 11.11 -18.89 23.63
C GLY A 216 10.01 -19.15 24.67
N LEU A 217 8.92 -18.43 24.67
CA LEU A 217 7.81 -18.56 25.65
C LEU A 217 6.92 -19.76 25.30
N ALA A 218 6.99 -20.83 26.06
CA ALA A 218 6.23 -22.06 25.81
C ALA A 218 4.78 -22.01 26.29
N GLY A 219 4.45 -21.13 27.27
CA GLY A 219 3.16 -21.11 27.94
C GLY A 219 2.07 -20.25 27.28
N VAL A 220 2.41 -19.44 26.28
CA VAL A 220 1.51 -18.46 25.66
C VAL A 220 0.80 -19.07 24.45
N ALA A 221 -0.53 -19.19 24.52
CA ALA A 221 -1.36 -19.77 23.45
C ALA A 221 -1.60 -18.74 22.33
N THR A 222 -0.70 -18.66 21.35
CA THR A 222 -0.70 -17.67 20.26
C THR A 222 -1.78 -17.87 19.20
N SER A 223 -2.57 -18.94 19.24
CA SER A 223 -3.67 -19.19 18.30
C SER A 223 -5.04 -18.72 18.82
N ARG A 224 -5.14 -18.41 20.11
CA ARG A 224 -6.38 -18.02 20.81
C ARG A 224 -6.43 -16.50 20.97
N GLY A 225 -7.63 -15.98 21.12
CA GLY A 225 -7.86 -14.56 21.38
C GLY A 225 -8.79 -13.92 20.36
N MET A 226 -8.85 -12.58 20.40
CA MET A 226 -9.66 -11.78 19.48
C MET A 226 -8.91 -11.60 18.15
N LYS A 227 -9.60 -11.77 17.03
CA LYS A 227 -9.03 -11.66 15.68
C LYS A 227 -9.72 -10.55 14.89
N ILE A 228 -8.95 -9.56 14.44
CA ILE A 228 -9.48 -8.35 13.78
C ILE A 228 -8.67 -8.08 12.52
N ASN A 229 -9.34 -7.84 11.38
CA ASN A 229 -8.70 -7.54 10.10
C ASN A 229 -8.52 -6.03 9.83
N ASN A 230 -8.41 -5.23 10.88
CA ASN A 230 -8.17 -3.79 10.82
C ASN A 230 -7.27 -3.35 11.98
N SER A 231 -6.05 -2.91 11.67
CA SER A 231 -5.05 -2.53 12.69
C SER A 231 -5.50 -1.37 13.59
N ALA A 232 -6.31 -0.42 13.10
CA ALA A 232 -6.82 0.66 13.94
C ALA A 232 -7.85 0.12 14.96
N ALA A 233 -8.68 -0.84 14.55
CA ALA A 233 -9.64 -1.50 15.46
C ALA A 233 -8.91 -2.42 16.47
N VAL A 234 -7.78 -3.03 16.09
CA VAL A 234 -6.91 -3.76 17.03
C VAL A 234 -6.42 -2.84 18.15
N LEU A 235 -5.90 -1.66 17.79
CA LEU A 235 -5.45 -0.68 18.78
C LEU A 235 -6.63 -0.16 19.62
N GLN A 236 -7.80 0.06 19.01
CA GLN A 236 -8.98 0.49 19.76
C GLN A 236 -9.43 -0.56 20.78
N ALA A 237 -9.46 -1.83 20.42
CA ALA A 237 -9.78 -2.91 21.35
C ALA A 237 -8.78 -2.98 22.54
N ALA A 238 -7.50 -2.72 22.28
CA ALA A 238 -6.50 -2.62 23.34
C ALA A 238 -6.73 -1.39 24.24
N ILE A 239 -7.07 -0.22 23.69
CA ILE A 239 -7.42 1.01 24.44
C ILE A 239 -8.62 0.77 25.34
N ASP A 240 -9.62 0.04 24.85
CA ASP A 240 -10.85 -0.28 25.60
C ASP A 240 -10.62 -1.34 26.70
N GLY A 241 -9.40 -1.89 26.79
CA GLY A 241 -9.02 -2.85 27.82
C GLY A 241 -9.47 -4.28 27.52
N GLN A 242 -9.75 -4.63 26.26
CA GLN A 242 -10.21 -5.96 25.88
C GLN A 242 -9.09 -7.00 25.82
N GLY A 243 -7.83 -6.58 25.94
CA GLY A 243 -6.66 -7.46 25.93
C GLY A 243 -5.37 -6.76 25.58
N VAL A 244 -4.37 -7.55 25.20
CA VAL A 244 -3.04 -7.10 24.77
C VAL A 244 -2.92 -7.23 23.27
N ALA A 245 -2.48 -6.18 22.59
CA ALA A 245 -2.24 -6.17 21.15
C ALA A 245 -0.74 -6.04 20.83
N LEU A 246 -0.30 -6.61 19.71
CA LEU A 246 0.97 -6.22 19.09
C LEU A 246 0.74 -4.94 18.28
N ALA A 247 1.32 -3.84 18.74
CA ALA A 247 1.19 -2.55 18.12
C ALA A 247 2.40 -2.25 17.23
N ARG A 248 2.14 -1.66 16.07
CA ARG A 248 3.15 -0.99 15.26
C ARG A 248 3.41 0.39 15.85
N SER A 249 4.69 0.72 16.06
CA SER A 249 5.13 1.94 16.77
C SER A 249 4.56 3.21 16.16
N VAL A 250 4.57 3.31 14.82
CA VAL A 250 4.07 4.48 14.09
C VAL A 250 2.58 4.72 14.36
N MET A 251 1.78 3.65 14.41
CA MET A 251 0.32 3.77 14.63
C MET A 251 -0.05 3.95 16.09
N ALA A 252 0.77 3.46 17.03
CA ALA A 252 0.51 3.55 18.46
C ALA A 252 1.05 4.86 19.09
N ARG A 253 1.89 5.61 18.37
CA ARG A 253 2.63 6.79 18.88
C ARG A 253 1.73 7.75 19.66
N ASP A 254 0.65 8.21 19.04
CA ASP A 254 -0.23 9.24 19.62
C ASP A 254 -1.08 8.69 20.76
N ASP A 255 -1.44 7.40 20.73
CA ASP A 255 -2.16 6.73 21.82
C ASP A 255 -1.25 6.51 23.05
N LEU A 256 0.02 6.19 22.84
CA LEU A 256 1.01 6.09 23.91
C LEU A 256 1.31 7.47 24.51
N ALA A 257 1.53 8.49 23.68
CA ALA A 257 1.79 9.85 24.14
C ALA A 257 0.63 10.42 24.96
N ALA A 258 -0.62 10.07 24.58
CA ALA A 258 -1.82 10.47 25.29
C ALA A 258 -2.14 9.59 26.52
N GLY A 259 -1.34 8.58 26.81
CA GLY A 259 -1.57 7.65 27.94
C GLY A 259 -2.78 6.73 27.76
N ARG A 260 -3.34 6.61 26.56
CA ARG A 260 -4.43 5.67 26.25
C ARG A 260 -3.94 4.22 26.16
N LEU A 261 -2.70 4.06 25.75
CA LEU A 261 -1.99 2.78 25.73
C LEU A 261 -0.72 2.88 26.56
N VAL A 262 -0.26 1.72 27.04
CA VAL A 262 1.04 1.54 27.69
C VAL A 262 1.80 0.48 26.92
N ARG A 263 3.08 0.74 26.61
CA ARG A 263 4.00 -0.25 26.06
C ARG A 263 4.41 -1.22 27.16
N LEU A 264 4.21 -2.50 26.90
CA LEU A 264 4.67 -3.58 27.79
C LEU A 264 6.10 -3.98 27.42
N PHE A 265 6.85 -4.40 28.41
CA PHE A 265 8.21 -4.96 28.24
C PHE A 265 9.14 -4.07 27.39
N PRO A 266 9.38 -2.80 27.78
CA PRO A 266 10.09 -1.83 26.94
C PRO A 266 11.56 -2.22 26.64
N GLN A 267 12.12 -3.15 27.42
CA GLN A 267 13.46 -3.73 27.19
C GLN A 267 13.50 -4.70 26.00
N ILE A 268 12.33 -5.19 25.53
CA ILE A 268 12.24 -6.13 24.42
C ILE A 268 12.00 -5.34 23.12
N ARG A 269 12.95 -5.45 22.20
CA ARG A 269 12.83 -4.84 20.87
C ARG A 269 12.56 -5.90 19.81
N PHE A 270 11.57 -5.62 18.98
CA PHE A 270 11.22 -6.41 17.82
C PHE A 270 11.14 -5.48 16.61
N GLU A 271 12.27 -5.29 15.94
CA GLU A 271 12.33 -4.52 14.69
C GLU A 271 11.57 -5.27 13.60
N SER A 272 10.74 -4.55 12.88
CA SER A 272 10.05 -5.10 11.71
C SER A 272 10.97 -5.03 10.49
N PRO A 273 11.05 -6.08 9.66
CA PRO A 273 11.70 -6.00 8.36
C PRO A 273 10.93 -5.14 7.36
N LEU A 274 9.68 -4.81 7.69
CA LEU A 274 8.80 -3.94 6.91
C LEU A 274 8.86 -2.52 7.45
N ALA A 275 8.76 -1.54 6.55
CA ALA A 275 8.77 -0.12 6.87
C ALA A 275 7.66 0.64 6.09
N TYR A 276 7.46 1.91 6.40
CA TYR A 276 6.56 2.78 5.62
C TYR A 276 7.33 3.45 4.49
N TYR A 277 6.71 3.47 3.31
CA TYR A 277 7.28 4.08 2.11
C TYR A 277 6.26 4.99 1.44
N VAL A 278 6.74 6.13 0.99
CA VAL A 278 6.01 6.95 0.02
C VAL A 278 6.21 6.32 -1.35
N VAL A 279 5.10 6.08 -2.06
CA VAL A 279 5.12 5.42 -3.38
C VAL A 279 4.35 6.25 -4.41
N TYR A 280 4.90 6.36 -5.62
CA TYR A 280 4.30 7.10 -6.72
C TYR A 280 4.89 6.66 -8.08
N ARG A 281 4.22 7.02 -9.17
CA ARG A 281 4.73 6.69 -10.52
C ARG A 281 5.98 7.51 -10.86
N PRO A 282 7.01 6.92 -11.50
CA PRO A 282 8.25 7.62 -11.86
C PRO A 282 8.00 8.91 -12.66
N GLY A 283 7.03 8.89 -13.59
CA GLY A 283 6.66 10.04 -14.39
C GLY A 283 6.07 11.24 -13.61
N CYS A 284 5.54 10.99 -12.41
CA CYS A 284 4.88 12.00 -11.59
C CYS A 284 5.82 12.72 -10.61
N SER A 285 7.09 12.34 -10.54
CA SER A 285 8.09 12.90 -9.60
C SER A 285 8.36 14.40 -9.75
N SER A 286 7.89 15.03 -10.83
CA SER A 286 8.04 16.49 -11.08
C SER A 286 6.73 17.27 -10.92
N LEU A 287 5.63 16.64 -10.50
CA LEU A 287 4.36 17.32 -10.27
C LEU A 287 4.42 18.15 -8.98
N PRO A 288 4.20 19.49 -9.02
CA PRO A 288 4.36 20.33 -7.84
C PRO A 288 3.49 19.88 -6.65
N ARG A 289 2.23 19.51 -6.90
CA ARG A 289 1.30 19.05 -5.86
C ARG A 289 1.75 17.74 -5.19
N LEU A 290 2.31 16.80 -5.98
CA LEU A 290 2.85 15.56 -5.45
C LEU A 290 4.07 15.83 -4.59
N MET A 291 5.00 16.67 -5.07
CA MET A 291 6.20 17.05 -4.34
C MET A 291 5.87 17.74 -3.03
N ALA A 292 4.94 18.69 -3.04
CA ALA A 292 4.50 19.38 -1.83
C ALA A 292 3.98 18.41 -0.75
N PHE A 293 3.13 17.45 -1.14
CA PHE A 293 2.59 16.47 -0.20
C PHE A 293 3.67 15.46 0.26
N ARG A 294 4.52 15.01 -0.66
CA ARG A 294 5.66 14.14 -0.34
C ARG A 294 6.58 14.78 0.68
N ASP A 295 7.02 16.01 0.42
CA ASP A 295 7.96 16.72 1.28
C ASP A 295 7.34 16.98 2.64
N TRP A 296 6.05 17.37 2.70
CA TRP A 296 5.31 17.48 3.95
C TRP A 296 5.23 16.15 4.73
N LEU A 297 5.05 15.00 4.05
CA LEU A 297 5.08 13.68 4.72
C LEU A 297 6.43 13.44 5.39
N PHE A 298 7.55 13.72 4.69
CA PHE A 298 8.89 13.54 5.24
C PHE A 298 9.18 14.49 6.40
N GLU A 299 8.83 15.76 6.26
CA GLU A 299 8.99 16.75 7.34
C GLU A 299 8.16 16.38 8.59
N THR A 300 6.96 15.86 8.38
CA THR A 300 6.05 15.46 9.46
C THR A 300 6.51 14.16 10.12
N ALA A 301 7.07 13.22 9.37
CA ALA A 301 7.61 11.97 9.89
C ALA A 301 8.89 12.16 10.71
N ALA A 302 9.67 13.21 10.44
CA ALA A 302 10.90 13.53 11.16
C ALA A 302 10.66 14.15 12.56
N LYS A 303 9.42 14.60 12.84
CA LYS A 303 8.97 15.13 14.15
C LYS A 303 8.49 14.02 15.07
#